data_0f5d3648e792044e12adbcc069fa4295
#
_entry.id   0f5d3648e792044e12adbcc069fa4295
#
_cell.length_a   1.000
_cell.length_b   1.000
_cell.length_c   1.000
_cell.angle_alpha   90.00
_cell.angle_beta   90.00
_cell.angle_gamma   90.00
#
_symmetry.space_group_name_H-M   'P 1'
#
loop_
_entity.id
_entity.type
_entity.pdbx_description
1 polymer ?
#
loop_
_entity_poly.entity_id
_entity_poly.type
_entity_poly.pdbx_seq_one_letter_code
_entity_poly.pdbx_strand_id
1 'polypeptide(L)'
;GLHKVNTYNLKAHITAQWGSLASLQPQTTVKGSRMQCGAPILMMAVGDARGIRTAQLTLGEQTLPLKPGTFHPTYSRGLHAALPEAVRDQTNGLSATLALELVGTERLAMVPLGGNTEVQMGSSWPHPSFAGRFLPSEREVKADGFNARWRLSALATTAQQDIANGKKVCDAASTAGSDHALAATAERDCADSFSVAFIDPVNPYTLSDRATKYGVLFIALTFVAVGLFELMKKLRVHPVQYLLVGSALCSFFLLLVSLSEHLPFGVSYAIAATACVLLLAYYASHMLGSLARGVPLGAGIALLYGLLYVLLQLEQTALVVGAIALFLVLAAVMVLTRNVNWYGLAPARAGATHGTTHPEAA
;
A
#
# COMPACT_ATOMS: atom_id res chain seq x y z
N GLY A 1 17.40 0.93 -8.17
CA GLY A 1 16.02 0.60 -7.85
C GLY A 1 15.15 1.83 -8.06
N LEU A 2 14.21 1.73 -8.97
CA LEU A 2 13.29 2.82 -9.28
C LEU A 2 12.15 2.82 -8.24
N HIS A 3 12.41 3.43 -7.09
CA HIS A 3 11.34 3.77 -6.16
C HIS A 3 10.69 5.07 -6.66
N LYS A 4 9.45 4.99 -7.13
CA LYS A 4 8.63 6.18 -7.40
C LYS A 4 8.17 6.73 -6.06
N VAL A 5 8.53 7.95 -5.77
CA VAL A 5 8.08 8.70 -4.59
C VAL A 5 7.14 9.80 -5.08
N ASN A 6 5.91 9.79 -4.60
CA ASN A 6 4.96 10.86 -4.90
C ASN A 6 5.37 12.11 -4.15
N THR A 7 5.55 13.21 -4.86
CA THR A 7 5.85 14.50 -4.27
C THR A 7 4.63 15.42 -4.38
N TYR A 8 4.41 16.23 -3.37
CA TYR A 8 3.35 17.25 -3.38
C TYR A 8 3.92 18.65 -3.13
N ASN A 9 3.25 19.63 -3.67
CA ASN A 9 3.50 21.05 -3.39
C ASN A 9 2.31 21.58 -2.57
N LEU A 10 2.57 21.91 -1.32
CA LEU A 10 1.58 22.46 -0.40
C LEU A 10 1.64 23.99 -0.43
N LYS A 11 0.49 24.63 -0.63
CA LYS A 11 0.28 26.05 -0.37
C LYS A 11 -0.71 26.15 0.79
N ALA A 12 -0.26 26.66 1.92
CA ALA A 12 -1.06 26.74 3.15
C ALA A 12 -1.16 28.18 3.65
N HIS A 13 -2.35 28.52 4.12
CA HIS A 13 -2.62 29.71 4.92
C HIS A 13 -3.06 29.28 6.30
N ILE A 14 -2.21 29.52 7.31
CA ILE A 14 -2.45 29.12 8.68
C ILE A 14 -2.73 30.35 9.50
N THR A 15 -3.93 30.46 10.05
CA THR A 15 -4.30 31.55 10.95
C THR A 15 -4.42 31.00 12.37
N ALA A 16 -3.67 31.58 13.29
CA ALA A 16 -3.73 31.26 14.71
C ALA A 16 -4.20 32.49 15.51
N GLN A 17 -5.12 32.25 16.43
CA GLN A 17 -5.70 33.28 17.27
C GLN A 17 -5.56 32.91 18.74
N TRP A 18 -5.10 33.85 19.55
CA TRP A 18 -4.99 33.71 20.99
C TRP A 18 -5.85 34.79 21.67
N GLY A 19 -6.57 34.44 22.74
CA GLY A 19 -7.41 35.37 23.47
C GLY A 19 -6.59 36.39 24.25
N SER A 20 -5.54 35.99 24.95
CA SER A 20 -4.61 36.85 25.64
C SER A 20 -3.27 36.13 25.83
N LEU A 21 -2.17 36.79 25.52
CA LEU A 21 -0.83 36.25 25.81
C LEU A 21 -0.48 36.32 27.29
N ALA A 22 -1.03 37.24 28.03
CA ALA A 22 -0.82 37.34 29.49
C ALA A 22 -1.27 36.06 30.20
N SER A 23 -2.33 35.40 29.75
CA SER A 23 -2.83 34.13 30.31
C SER A 23 -1.91 32.92 29.99
N LEU A 24 -1.04 33.03 29.03
CA LEU A 24 -0.10 31.97 28.62
C LEU A 24 1.26 32.10 29.36
N GLN A 25 1.46 33.12 30.15
CA GLN A 25 2.71 33.26 30.91
C GLN A 25 2.85 32.12 31.91
N PRO A 26 4.01 31.46 31.96
CA PRO A 26 4.24 30.37 32.90
C PRO A 26 4.21 30.87 34.32
N GLN A 27 3.52 30.14 35.20
CA GLN A 27 3.45 30.47 36.63
C GLN A 27 4.58 29.75 37.39
N THR A 28 5.20 30.44 38.35
CA THR A 28 6.21 29.80 39.19
C THR A 28 5.53 28.95 40.26
N THR A 29 6.01 27.74 40.47
CA THR A 29 5.59 26.84 41.54
C THR A 29 6.39 27.06 42.81
N VAL A 30 7.49 27.84 42.77
CA VAL A 30 8.39 28.08 43.89
C VAL A 30 8.01 29.40 44.57
N LYS A 31 7.57 29.32 45.81
CA LYS A 31 7.23 30.51 46.63
C LYS A 31 8.43 31.47 46.73
N GLY A 32 8.20 32.74 46.45
CA GLY A 32 9.21 33.80 46.57
C GLY A 32 10.13 33.99 45.36
N SER A 33 10.00 33.16 44.31
CA SER A 33 10.73 33.37 43.07
C SER A 33 9.91 34.22 42.08
N ARG A 34 10.61 35.10 41.36
CA ARG A 34 10.03 35.83 40.20
C ARG A 34 10.55 35.21 38.92
N MET A 35 9.65 34.88 38.04
CA MET A 35 10.01 34.40 36.69
C MET A 35 10.19 35.62 35.79
N GLN A 36 11.33 35.72 35.14
CA GLN A 36 11.59 36.73 34.13
C GLN A 36 11.50 36.04 32.74
N CYS A 37 10.47 36.36 31.97
CA CYS A 37 10.29 35.87 30.64
C CYS A 37 10.90 36.84 29.63
N GLY A 38 11.60 36.33 28.64
CA GLY A 38 12.04 37.08 27.47
C GLY A 38 10.90 37.45 26.52
N ALA A 39 11.24 38.00 25.38
CA ALA A 39 10.25 38.27 24.30
C ALA A 39 9.55 36.96 23.90
N PRO A 40 8.23 36.98 23.69
CA PRO A 40 7.51 35.79 23.21
C PRO A 40 7.93 35.44 21.78
N ILE A 41 7.92 34.16 21.49
CA ILE A 41 8.34 33.65 20.19
C ILE A 41 7.21 32.83 19.59
N LEU A 42 6.86 33.10 18.35
CA LEU A 42 6.00 32.25 17.56
C LEU A 42 6.87 31.25 16.78
N MET A 43 6.58 29.96 16.89
CA MET A 43 7.34 28.94 16.17
C MET A 43 6.41 27.96 15.47
N MET A 44 6.87 27.44 14.32
CA MET A 44 6.26 26.37 13.57
C MET A 44 7.30 25.27 13.35
N ALA A 45 7.03 24.09 13.86
CA ALA A 45 7.87 22.91 13.61
C ALA A 45 7.40 22.18 12.35
N VAL A 46 8.37 21.70 11.57
CA VAL A 46 8.14 20.87 10.38
C VAL A 46 9.06 19.65 10.41
N GLY A 47 8.61 18.53 9.85
CA GLY A 47 9.41 17.30 9.80
C GLY A 47 10.68 17.47 8.98
N ASP A 48 10.57 18.10 7.81
CA ASP A 48 11.70 18.42 6.94
C ASP A 48 11.65 19.87 6.47
N ALA A 49 12.52 20.70 7.07
CA ALA A 49 12.61 22.12 6.74
C ALA A 49 13.19 22.40 5.33
N ARG A 50 13.86 21.40 4.70
CA ARG A 50 14.41 21.53 3.34
C ARG A 50 13.31 21.69 2.28
N GLY A 51 12.10 21.24 2.58
CA GLY A 51 10.94 21.39 1.72
C GLY A 51 10.35 22.79 1.68
N ILE A 52 10.68 23.69 2.64
CA ILE A 52 10.14 25.05 2.69
C ILE A 52 10.66 25.86 1.51
N ARG A 53 9.75 26.37 0.69
CA ARG A 53 10.04 27.24 -0.47
C ARG A 53 9.90 28.70 -0.12
N THR A 54 8.74 29.07 0.42
CA THR A 54 8.44 30.40 0.89
C THR A 54 7.69 30.32 2.22
N ALA A 55 7.95 31.30 3.07
CA ALA A 55 7.20 31.48 4.31
C ALA A 55 7.12 32.96 4.64
N GLN A 56 5.91 33.44 4.95
CA GLN A 56 5.66 34.82 5.33
C GLN A 56 4.72 34.84 6.53
N LEU A 57 5.17 35.44 7.62
CA LEU A 57 4.41 35.60 8.84
C LEU A 57 3.93 37.03 8.99
N THR A 58 2.64 37.23 9.19
CA THR A 58 2.04 38.52 9.46
C THR A 58 1.35 38.52 10.82
N LEU A 59 1.56 39.57 11.59
CA LEU A 59 0.93 39.82 12.88
C LEU A 59 0.09 41.09 12.76
N GLY A 60 -1.23 40.93 12.59
CA GLY A 60 -2.09 42.03 12.17
C GLY A 60 -1.65 42.53 10.79
N GLU A 61 -1.18 43.79 10.69
CA GLU A 61 -0.68 44.37 9.43
C GLU A 61 0.84 44.29 9.29
N GLN A 62 1.56 43.89 10.35
CA GLN A 62 3.02 43.86 10.37
C GLN A 62 3.58 42.51 9.89
N THR A 63 4.45 42.52 8.90
CA THR A 63 5.24 41.34 8.52
C THR A 63 6.43 41.16 9.44
N LEU A 64 6.59 39.95 10.01
CA LEU A 64 7.68 39.63 10.92
C LEU A 64 8.77 38.82 10.20
N PRO A 65 10.05 39.08 10.48
CA PRO A 65 11.15 38.32 9.92
C PRO A 65 11.17 36.90 10.51
N LEU A 66 11.15 35.88 9.65
CA LEU A 66 11.29 34.50 10.02
C LEU A 66 12.76 34.08 10.05
N LYS A 67 13.11 33.30 11.06
CA LYS A 67 14.43 32.68 11.20
C LYS A 67 14.30 31.15 11.19
N PRO A 68 15.30 30.40 10.69
CA PRO A 68 15.28 28.96 10.68
C PRO A 68 15.44 28.36 12.10
N GLY A 69 14.88 27.16 12.25
CA GLY A 69 14.89 26.41 13.51
C GLY A 69 13.75 26.79 14.45
N THR A 70 13.60 25.99 15.49
CA THR A 70 12.69 26.22 16.63
C THR A 70 13.49 26.12 17.93
N PHE A 71 12.92 26.55 19.04
CA PHE A 71 13.52 26.36 20.35
C PHE A 71 13.04 25.11 21.09
N HIS A 72 12.24 24.26 20.38
CA HIS A 72 11.73 23.05 20.99
C HIS A 72 12.79 21.93 20.96
N PRO A 73 13.09 21.26 22.09
CA PRO A 73 14.17 20.26 22.17
C PRO A 73 13.96 19.06 21.23
N THR A 74 12.72 18.59 21.07
CA THR A 74 12.39 17.44 20.22
C THR A 74 12.16 17.85 18.77
N TYR A 75 11.55 19.00 18.54
CA TYR A 75 11.16 19.48 17.19
C TYR A 75 12.03 20.68 16.80
N SER A 76 13.31 20.49 16.66
CA SER A 76 14.28 21.57 16.38
C SER A 76 14.19 22.16 14.98
N ARG A 77 13.55 21.46 14.04
CA ARG A 77 13.42 21.90 12.63
C ARG A 77 12.16 22.72 12.44
N GLY A 78 12.26 23.81 11.68
CA GLY A 78 11.13 24.68 11.40
C GLY A 78 11.53 26.14 11.28
N LEU A 79 10.60 27.01 11.62
CA LEU A 79 10.74 28.47 11.55
C LEU A 79 10.30 29.09 12.88
N HIS A 80 10.90 30.21 13.22
CA HIS A 80 10.45 31.04 14.35
C HIS A 80 10.54 32.53 14.04
N ALA A 81 9.74 33.30 14.74
CA ALA A 81 9.80 34.76 14.76
C ALA A 81 9.70 35.27 16.21
N ALA A 82 10.53 36.22 16.58
CA ALA A 82 10.37 36.92 17.83
C ALA A 82 9.22 37.93 17.69
N LEU A 83 8.32 37.94 18.66
CA LEU A 83 7.23 38.89 18.72
C LEU A 83 7.73 40.18 19.39
N PRO A 84 7.17 41.36 19.03
CA PRO A 84 7.48 42.60 19.72
C PRO A 84 7.18 42.47 21.23
N GLU A 85 8.01 43.08 22.11
CA GLU A 85 7.81 43.01 23.55
C GLU A 85 6.47 43.61 24.01
N ALA A 86 5.98 44.62 23.29
CA ALA A 86 4.67 45.23 23.54
C ALA A 86 3.50 44.23 23.44
N VAL A 87 3.67 43.11 22.73
CA VAL A 87 2.66 42.09 22.56
C VAL A 87 2.53 41.18 23.79
N ARG A 88 3.58 41.09 24.62
CA ARG A 88 3.61 40.23 25.83
C ARG A 88 2.50 40.56 26.83
N ASP A 89 2.26 41.82 27.06
CA ASP A 89 1.31 42.30 28.04
C ASP A 89 -0.06 42.65 27.47
N GLN A 90 -0.26 42.32 26.19
CA GLN A 90 -1.55 42.54 25.55
C GLN A 90 -2.62 41.60 26.13
N THR A 91 -3.68 42.22 26.62
CA THR A 91 -4.92 41.53 27.05
C THR A 91 -5.89 41.32 25.89
N ASN A 92 -5.72 42.08 24.82
CA ASN A 92 -6.52 41.96 23.59
C ASN A 92 -6.02 40.75 22.79
N GLY A 93 -6.94 40.13 22.08
CA GLY A 93 -6.63 38.97 21.25
C GLY A 93 -5.51 39.25 20.24
N LEU A 94 -4.67 38.25 20.00
CA LEU A 94 -3.59 38.28 19.04
C LEU A 94 -3.96 37.35 17.87
N SER A 95 -3.80 37.84 16.63
CA SER A 95 -3.97 37.04 15.44
C SER A 95 -2.70 37.06 14.60
N ALA A 96 -2.21 35.87 14.25
CA ALA A 96 -1.06 35.71 13.35
C ALA A 96 -1.46 34.84 12.16
N THR A 97 -1.02 35.23 10.97
CA THR A 97 -1.25 34.48 9.73
C THR A 97 0.09 34.10 9.12
N LEU A 98 0.26 32.82 8.82
CA LEU A 98 1.43 32.28 8.13
C LEU A 98 1.02 31.78 6.75
N ALA A 99 1.56 32.40 5.70
CA ALA A 99 1.52 31.87 4.36
C ALA A 99 2.76 31.01 4.12
N LEU A 100 2.56 29.76 3.73
CA LEU A 100 3.63 28.76 3.61
C LEU A 100 3.51 28.03 2.29
N GLU A 101 4.63 27.92 1.57
CA GLU A 101 4.79 26.95 0.49
C GLU A 101 5.82 25.89 0.88
N LEU A 102 5.40 24.63 0.83
CA LEU A 102 6.20 23.49 1.25
C LEU A 102 6.12 22.37 0.21
N VAL A 103 7.26 21.79 -0.13
CA VAL A 103 7.33 20.53 -0.90
C VAL A 103 7.55 19.38 0.05
N GLY A 104 6.73 18.36 -0.06
CA GLY A 104 6.85 17.14 0.73
C GLY A 104 6.70 15.89 -0.13
N THR A 105 6.83 14.73 0.51
CA THR A 105 6.74 13.42 -0.13
C THR A 105 5.71 12.57 0.57
N GLU A 106 4.96 11.81 -0.21
CA GLU A 106 4.06 10.72 0.21
C GLU A 106 2.94 11.10 1.18
N ARG A 107 3.22 11.89 2.24
CA ARG A 107 2.27 12.15 3.31
C ARG A 107 2.40 13.56 3.87
N LEU A 108 1.26 14.14 4.21
CA LEU A 108 1.15 15.35 5.00
C LEU A 108 0.47 15.02 6.33
N ALA A 109 1.19 15.19 7.44
CA ALA A 109 0.67 15.00 8.78
C ALA A 109 0.60 16.34 9.54
N MET A 110 -0.42 16.51 10.36
CA MET A 110 -0.65 17.71 11.17
C MET A 110 -1.02 17.33 12.60
N VAL A 111 -0.55 18.14 13.55
CA VAL A 111 -0.85 18.02 14.99
C VAL A 111 -1.83 19.12 15.37
N PRO A 112 -3.01 18.80 15.94
CA PRO A 112 -3.99 19.80 16.35
C PRO A 112 -3.62 20.42 17.69
N LEU A 113 -2.91 21.56 17.68
CA LEU A 113 -2.45 22.25 18.88
C LEU A 113 -3.41 23.36 19.36
N GLY A 114 -4.38 23.77 18.56
CA GLY A 114 -5.33 24.82 18.92
C GLY A 114 -6.42 24.33 19.88
N GLY A 115 -7.03 25.24 20.66
CA GLY A 115 -8.25 24.96 21.43
C GLY A 115 -9.38 24.46 20.53
N ASN A 116 -9.53 25.09 19.38
CA ASN A 116 -10.33 24.63 18.23
C ASN A 116 -9.42 24.66 17.01
N THR A 117 -9.32 23.53 16.32
CA THR A 117 -8.54 23.41 15.10
C THR A 117 -9.46 23.06 13.93
N GLU A 118 -9.48 23.92 12.92
CA GLU A 118 -10.19 23.66 11.66
C GLU A 118 -9.16 23.60 10.54
N VAL A 119 -9.21 22.54 9.74
CA VAL A 119 -8.33 22.37 8.58
C VAL A 119 -9.18 21.98 7.40
N GLN A 120 -9.02 22.71 6.29
CA GLN A 120 -9.59 22.38 5.00
C GLN A 120 -8.46 22.10 4.03
N MET A 121 -8.54 20.96 3.34
CA MET A 121 -7.53 20.53 2.39
C MET A 121 -8.20 20.11 1.08
N GLY A 122 -7.72 20.66 -0.04
CA GLY A 122 -8.11 20.25 -1.39
C GLY A 122 -6.87 19.84 -2.18
N SER A 123 -7.00 18.82 -3.03
CA SER A 123 -5.95 18.35 -3.91
C SER A 123 -6.54 17.74 -5.17
N SER A 124 -5.84 17.82 -6.29
CA SER A 124 -6.17 17.11 -7.52
C SER A 124 -5.80 15.60 -7.48
N TRP A 125 -5.28 15.09 -6.35
CA TRP A 125 -4.95 13.68 -6.19
C TRP A 125 -6.23 12.86 -5.96
N PRO A 126 -6.56 11.85 -6.82
CA PRO A 126 -7.84 11.14 -6.75
C PRO A 126 -7.89 10.04 -5.67
N HIS A 127 -6.75 9.65 -5.10
CA HIS A 127 -6.66 8.51 -4.17
C HIS A 127 -6.04 8.90 -2.82
N PRO A 128 -6.70 9.78 -2.02
CA PRO A 128 -6.22 10.12 -0.70
C PRO A 128 -6.42 8.96 0.27
N SER A 129 -5.42 8.69 1.10
CA SER A 129 -5.58 7.83 2.27
C SER A 129 -5.54 8.68 3.52
N PHE A 130 -6.65 8.76 4.24
CA PHE A 130 -6.77 9.49 5.50
C PHE A 130 -6.38 8.57 6.64
N ALA A 131 -5.45 9.01 7.47
CA ALA A 131 -4.90 8.23 8.59
C ALA A 131 -4.63 9.10 9.81
N GLY A 132 -4.19 8.47 10.92
CA GLY A 132 -3.98 9.11 12.20
C GLY A 132 -5.19 8.97 13.10
N ARG A 133 -5.16 9.67 14.24
CA ARG A 133 -6.19 9.53 15.28
C ARG A 133 -7.52 10.16 14.89
N PHE A 134 -7.51 11.11 13.97
CA PHE A 134 -8.69 11.87 13.56
C PHE A 134 -8.92 11.76 12.05
N LEU A 135 -10.05 11.20 11.70
CA LEU A 135 -10.51 11.21 10.31
C LEU A 135 -11.23 12.54 9.99
N PRO A 136 -11.31 12.93 8.70
CA PRO A 136 -12.03 14.14 8.33
C PRO A 136 -13.50 14.05 8.69
N SER A 137 -14.05 15.13 9.23
CA SER A 137 -15.49 15.27 9.54
C SER A 137 -16.34 15.32 8.27
N GLU A 138 -15.80 15.93 7.23
CA GLU A 138 -16.43 16.01 5.91
C GLU A 138 -15.38 15.63 4.87
N ARG A 139 -15.75 14.79 3.91
CA ARG A 139 -14.86 14.41 2.80
C ARG A 139 -15.65 14.20 1.52
N GLU A 140 -15.09 14.70 0.44
CA GLU A 140 -15.57 14.45 -0.91
C GLU A 140 -14.40 13.99 -1.75
N VAL A 141 -14.47 12.78 -2.31
CA VAL A 141 -13.40 12.20 -3.17
C VAL A 141 -14.01 11.97 -4.54
N LYS A 142 -13.39 12.54 -5.57
CA LYS A 142 -13.78 12.43 -6.98
C LYS A 142 -12.62 11.89 -7.82
N ALA A 143 -12.89 11.57 -9.07
CA ALA A 143 -11.85 11.13 -10.00
C ALA A 143 -10.82 12.22 -10.33
N ASP A 144 -11.15 13.48 -10.14
CA ASP A 144 -10.30 14.67 -10.38
C ASP A 144 -9.65 15.23 -9.11
N GLY A 145 -9.89 14.59 -7.93
CA GLY A 145 -9.26 15.00 -6.69
C GLY A 145 -10.14 14.82 -5.45
N PHE A 146 -9.76 15.47 -4.36
CA PHE A 146 -10.52 15.42 -3.12
C PHE A 146 -10.58 16.77 -2.40
N ASN A 147 -11.62 16.93 -1.58
CA ASN A 147 -11.74 17.95 -0.55
C ASN A 147 -12.03 17.27 0.78
N ALA A 148 -11.34 17.70 1.83
CA ALA A 148 -11.52 17.15 3.17
C ALA A 148 -11.47 18.27 4.22
N ARG A 149 -12.29 18.17 5.26
CA ARG A 149 -12.34 19.13 6.35
C ARG A 149 -12.28 18.40 7.70
N TRP A 150 -11.44 18.89 8.57
CA TRP A 150 -11.33 18.47 9.97
C TRP A 150 -11.78 19.60 10.88
N ARG A 151 -12.54 19.27 11.90
CA ARG A 151 -12.91 20.17 13.01
C ARG A 151 -12.62 19.45 14.31
N LEU A 152 -11.63 19.91 15.05
CA LEU A 152 -11.10 19.25 16.22
C LEU A 152 -11.10 20.22 17.42
N SER A 153 -11.62 19.75 18.55
CA SER A 153 -11.53 20.46 19.82
C SER A 153 -10.36 19.92 20.64
N ALA A 154 -9.69 20.79 21.39
CA ALA A 154 -8.67 20.37 22.36
C ALA A 154 -9.19 19.38 23.42
N LEU A 155 -10.48 19.32 23.64
CA LEU A 155 -11.09 18.35 24.55
C LEU A 155 -11.04 16.90 24.01
N ALA A 156 -10.84 16.74 22.71
CA ALA A 156 -10.77 15.44 22.06
C ALA A 156 -9.35 14.91 21.87
N THR A 157 -8.33 15.67 22.25
CA THR A 157 -6.93 15.35 21.96
C THR A 157 -6.01 15.64 23.14
N THR A 158 -4.94 14.86 23.25
CA THR A 158 -3.82 15.12 24.18
C THR A 158 -2.63 15.79 23.48
N ALA A 159 -2.77 16.22 22.22
CA ALA A 159 -1.69 16.72 21.39
C ALA A 159 -0.84 17.82 22.04
N GLN A 160 -1.45 18.76 22.75
CA GLN A 160 -0.71 19.82 23.44
C GLN A 160 0.23 19.26 24.52
N GLN A 161 -0.26 18.31 25.33
CA GLN A 161 0.55 17.67 26.39
C GLN A 161 1.61 16.74 25.76
N ASP A 162 1.26 16.03 24.72
CA ASP A 162 2.18 15.12 24.03
C ASP A 162 3.36 15.88 23.44
N ILE A 163 3.12 17.00 22.79
CA ILE A 163 4.17 17.86 22.25
C ILE A 163 4.99 18.48 23.38
N ALA A 164 4.36 18.98 24.43
CA ALA A 164 5.07 19.55 25.60
C ALA A 164 5.98 18.50 26.28
N ASN A 165 5.55 17.24 26.33
CA ASN A 165 6.33 16.12 26.85
C ASN A 165 7.37 15.56 25.85
N GLY A 166 7.47 16.14 24.66
CA GLY A 166 8.44 15.74 23.65
C GLY A 166 8.13 14.43 22.93
N LYS A 167 6.89 13.93 22.98
CA LYS A 167 6.48 12.78 22.16
C LYS A 167 6.63 13.09 20.67
N LYS A 168 7.00 12.09 19.89
CA LYS A 168 7.20 12.24 18.44
C LYS A 168 5.88 12.09 17.69
N VAL A 169 5.77 12.76 16.55
CA VAL A 169 4.72 12.48 15.57
C VAL A 169 5.13 11.20 14.83
N CYS A 170 4.34 10.16 14.95
CA CYS A 170 4.67 8.88 14.34
C CYS A 170 4.10 8.76 12.92
N ASP A 171 4.85 8.08 12.06
CA ASP A 171 4.37 7.67 10.76
C ASP A 171 3.50 6.41 10.89
N ALA A 172 2.21 6.55 10.64
CA ALA A 172 1.31 5.40 10.60
C ALA A 172 1.69 4.36 9.51
N ALA A 173 2.62 4.69 8.60
CA ALA A 173 3.16 3.76 7.61
C ALA A 173 4.15 2.75 8.21
N SER A 174 4.84 3.10 9.29
CA SER A 174 5.77 2.19 9.98
C SER A 174 5.06 1.08 10.76
N THR A 175 3.75 1.22 10.99
CA THR A 175 2.93 0.22 11.70
C THR A 175 2.19 -0.76 10.79
N ALA A 176 2.12 -0.50 9.50
CA ALA A 176 1.36 -1.33 8.54
C ALA A 176 1.98 -2.71 8.24
N GLY A 177 3.19 -3.00 8.72
CA GLY A 177 3.88 -4.29 8.53
C GLY A 177 4.31 -4.99 9.82
N SER A 178 4.03 -4.43 10.99
CA SER A 178 4.39 -5.00 12.29
C SER A 178 3.18 -5.72 12.92
N ASP A 179 3.47 -6.79 13.68
CA ASP A 179 2.46 -7.52 14.45
C ASP A 179 1.56 -6.57 15.22
N HIS A 180 0.26 -6.82 15.21
CA HIS A 180 -0.78 -5.96 15.82
C HIS A 180 -0.49 -5.56 17.28
N ALA A 181 0.25 -6.38 18.03
CA ALA A 181 0.65 -6.07 19.41
C ALA A 181 1.77 -5.02 19.51
N LEU A 182 2.74 -5.02 18.58
CA LEU A 182 3.80 -4.01 18.49
C LEU A 182 3.27 -2.67 17.95
N ALA A 183 2.32 -2.71 17.02
CA ALA A 183 1.64 -1.52 16.50
C ALA A 183 0.87 -0.79 17.60
N ALA A 184 0.13 -1.50 18.44
CA ALA A 184 -0.66 -0.92 19.54
C ALA A 184 0.19 -0.30 20.66
N THR A 185 1.42 -0.77 20.89
CA THR A 185 2.36 -0.18 21.84
C THR A 185 3.05 1.06 21.26
N ALA A 186 3.40 1.04 19.98
CA ALA A 186 3.98 2.18 19.28
C ALA A 186 3.01 3.36 19.18
N GLU A 187 1.71 3.12 18.96
CA GLU A 187 0.68 4.17 18.92
C GLU A 187 0.52 4.93 20.26
N ARG A 188 0.77 4.28 21.39
CA ARG A 188 0.66 4.92 22.71
C ARG A 188 1.74 5.95 22.99
N ASP A 189 2.86 5.85 22.30
CA ASP A 189 4.03 6.73 22.51
C ASP A 189 4.11 7.88 21.49
N CYS A 190 3.10 8.01 20.63
CA CYS A 190 3.02 9.00 19.57
C CYS A 190 2.13 10.17 19.98
N ALA A 191 2.47 11.37 19.51
CA ALA A 191 1.60 12.54 19.61
C ALA A 191 0.38 12.38 18.68
N ASP A 192 -0.79 12.79 19.19
CA ASP A 192 -2.02 12.79 18.43
C ASP A 192 -1.88 13.63 17.18
N SER A 193 -2.13 13.00 16.03
CA SER A 193 -2.02 13.64 14.71
C SER A 193 -3.06 13.11 13.75
N PHE A 194 -3.29 13.83 12.67
CA PHE A 194 -4.05 13.36 11.52
C PHE A 194 -3.23 13.59 10.24
N SER A 195 -3.46 12.76 9.24
CA SER A 195 -2.64 12.80 8.03
C SER A 195 -3.42 12.43 6.78
N VAL A 196 -2.92 12.89 5.66
CA VAL A 196 -3.31 12.47 4.31
C VAL A 196 -2.08 11.90 3.62
N ALA A 197 -2.18 10.68 3.15
CA ALA A 197 -1.16 10.06 2.31
C ALA A 197 -1.62 10.04 0.85
N PHE A 198 -0.71 10.39 -0.04
CA PHE A 198 -0.90 10.42 -1.49
C PHE A 198 -0.41 9.07 -2.05
N ILE A 199 -1.21 8.03 -1.83
CA ILE A 199 -0.88 6.66 -2.20
C ILE A 199 -1.26 6.44 -3.66
N ASP A 200 -0.39 5.77 -4.40
CA ASP A 200 -0.76 5.21 -5.70
C ASP A 200 -1.35 3.82 -5.46
N PRO A 201 -2.69 3.64 -5.63
CA PRO A 201 -3.33 2.36 -5.35
C PRO A 201 -2.87 1.26 -6.31
N VAL A 202 -2.37 1.63 -7.48
CA VAL A 202 -1.92 0.68 -8.51
C VAL A 202 -0.41 0.75 -8.64
N ASN A 203 0.31 0.24 -7.64
CA ASN A 203 1.75 0.07 -7.78
C ASN A 203 2.02 -1.18 -8.64
N PRO A 204 2.62 -1.06 -9.86
CA PRO A 204 2.93 -2.19 -10.73
C PRO A 204 3.78 -3.27 -10.04
N TYR A 205 4.65 -2.86 -9.11
CA TYR A 205 5.48 -3.78 -8.33
C TYR A 205 4.67 -4.65 -7.37
N THR A 206 3.68 -4.10 -6.68
CA THR A 206 2.81 -4.88 -5.78
C THR A 206 1.96 -5.87 -6.56
N LEU A 207 1.48 -5.49 -7.74
CA LEU A 207 0.73 -6.39 -8.62
C LEU A 207 1.62 -7.51 -9.18
N SER A 208 2.86 -7.19 -9.58
CA SER A 208 3.84 -8.18 -10.04
C SER A 208 4.28 -9.12 -8.92
N ASP A 209 4.48 -8.63 -7.70
CA ASP A 209 4.77 -9.46 -6.52
C ASP A 209 3.60 -10.40 -6.18
N ARG A 210 2.36 -9.90 -6.21
CA ARG A 210 1.15 -10.73 -6.05
C ARG A 210 1.05 -11.78 -7.17
N ALA A 211 1.32 -11.41 -8.42
CA ALA A 211 1.32 -12.33 -9.55
C ALA A 211 2.30 -13.47 -9.34
N THR A 212 3.51 -13.18 -8.86
CA THR A 212 4.54 -14.18 -8.57
C THR A 212 4.13 -15.10 -7.41
N LYS A 213 3.54 -14.54 -6.34
CA LYS A 213 3.03 -15.33 -5.19
C LYS A 213 1.91 -16.30 -5.60
N TYR A 214 1.00 -15.87 -6.46
CA TYR A 214 -0.04 -16.76 -7.01
C TYR A 214 0.48 -17.65 -8.14
N GLY A 215 1.67 -17.37 -8.70
CA GLY A 215 2.26 -18.07 -9.83
C GLY A 215 2.36 -19.58 -9.63
N VAL A 216 2.79 -20.03 -8.46
CA VAL A 216 2.91 -21.46 -8.14
C VAL A 216 1.56 -22.17 -8.26
N LEU A 217 0.48 -21.56 -7.78
CA LEU A 217 -0.88 -22.11 -7.89
C LEU A 217 -1.30 -22.23 -9.36
N PHE A 218 -1.04 -21.20 -10.17
CA PHE A 218 -1.40 -21.19 -11.58
C PHE A 218 -0.58 -22.17 -12.40
N ILE A 219 0.69 -22.31 -12.11
CA ILE A 219 1.56 -23.35 -12.71
C ILE A 219 0.99 -24.74 -12.39
N ALA A 220 0.66 -25.01 -11.13
CA ALA A 220 0.07 -26.28 -10.71
C ALA A 220 -1.27 -26.55 -11.41
N LEU A 221 -2.18 -25.57 -11.47
CA LEU A 221 -3.46 -25.70 -12.18
C LEU A 221 -3.27 -25.95 -13.67
N THR A 222 -2.28 -25.32 -14.30
CA THR A 222 -1.98 -25.57 -15.73
C THR A 222 -1.47 -26.99 -15.94
N PHE A 223 -0.61 -27.51 -15.05
CA PHE A 223 -0.18 -28.91 -15.13
C PHE A 223 -1.33 -29.87 -14.90
N VAL A 224 -2.25 -29.60 -13.98
CA VAL A 224 -3.49 -30.38 -13.80
C VAL A 224 -4.31 -30.36 -15.08
N ALA A 225 -4.49 -29.20 -15.74
CA ALA A 225 -5.22 -29.10 -17.00
C ALA A 225 -4.56 -29.91 -18.13
N VAL A 226 -3.23 -29.83 -18.27
CA VAL A 226 -2.46 -30.60 -19.26
C VAL A 226 -2.57 -32.11 -18.97
N GLY A 227 -2.36 -32.53 -17.73
CA GLY A 227 -2.46 -33.93 -17.31
C GLY A 227 -3.86 -34.50 -17.49
N LEU A 228 -4.91 -33.72 -17.17
CA LEU A 228 -6.29 -34.11 -17.41
C LEU A 228 -6.56 -34.32 -18.92
N PHE A 229 -6.04 -33.45 -19.74
CA PHE A 229 -6.18 -33.56 -21.20
C PHE A 229 -5.43 -34.80 -21.73
N GLU A 230 -4.24 -35.10 -21.19
CA GLU A 230 -3.49 -36.32 -21.50
C GLU A 230 -4.30 -37.59 -21.17
N LEU A 231 -4.87 -37.64 -19.94
CA LEU A 231 -5.70 -38.76 -19.50
C LEU A 231 -6.96 -38.95 -20.34
N MET A 232 -7.66 -37.85 -20.64
CA MET A 232 -8.91 -37.93 -21.44
C MET A 232 -8.66 -38.38 -22.87
N LYS A 233 -7.53 -38.02 -23.46
CA LYS A 233 -7.19 -38.38 -24.86
C LYS A 233 -6.31 -39.61 -24.96
N LYS A 234 -5.94 -40.25 -23.84
CA LYS A 234 -5.07 -41.45 -23.78
C LYS A 234 -3.75 -41.24 -24.54
N LEU A 235 -3.19 -40.04 -24.43
CA LEU A 235 -1.93 -39.69 -25.05
C LEU A 235 -0.78 -40.02 -24.08
N ARG A 236 0.41 -40.23 -24.58
CA ARG A 236 1.64 -40.38 -23.76
C ARG A 236 2.50 -39.16 -24.00
N VAL A 237 2.50 -38.25 -23.02
CA VAL A 237 3.31 -37.03 -23.04
C VAL A 237 4.66 -37.34 -22.41
N HIS A 238 5.75 -36.99 -23.11
CA HIS A 238 7.10 -37.21 -22.57
C HIS A 238 7.41 -36.19 -21.44
N PRO A 239 8.10 -36.56 -20.33
CA PRO A 239 8.43 -35.65 -19.24
C PRO A 239 9.12 -34.33 -19.68
N VAL A 240 9.94 -34.39 -20.74
CA VAL A 240 10.59 -33.19 -21.32
C VAL A 240 9.54 -32.16 -21.81
N GLN A 241 8.39 -32.61 -22.29
CA GLN A 241 7.32 -31.72 -22.76
C GLN A 241 6.66 -30.99 -21.60
N TYR A 242 6.50 -31.64 -20.44
CA TYR A 242 6.05 -31.00 -19.22
C TYR A 242 7.06 -29.93 -18.73
N LEU A 243 8.37 -30.24 -18.83
CA LEU A 243 9.41 -29.28 -18.49
C LEU A 243 9.36 -28.04 -19.39
N LEU A 244 9.14 -28.20 -20.70
CA LEU A 244 9.01 -27.09 -21.63
C LEU A 244 7.77 -26.24 -21.36
N VAL A 245 6.63 -26.88 -21.05
CA VAL A 245 5.42 -26.16 -20.62
C VAL A 245 5.68 -25.38 -19.36
N GLY A 246 6.31 -25.99 -18.35
CA GLY A 246 6.68 -25.30 -17.11
C GLY A 246 7.61 -24.12 -17.33
N SER A 247 8.60 -24.28 -18.21
CA SER A 247 9.52 -23.17 -18.56
C SER A 247 8.79 -22.02 -19.25
N ALA A 248 7.82 -22.30 -20.13
CA ALA A 248 6.99 -21.28 -20.77
C ALA A 248 6.14 -20.51 -19.73
N LEU A 249 5.58 -21.23 -18.75
CA LEU A 249 4.83 -20.61 -17.66
C LEU A 249 5.71 -19.72 -16.77
N CYS A 250 6.93 -20.15 -16.44
CA CYS A 250 7.90 -19.33 -15.70
C CYS A 250 8.31 -18.09 -16.52
N SER A 251 8.50 -18.24 -17.84
CA SER A 251 8.85 -17.14 -18.74
C SER A 251 7.76 -16.06 -18.80
N PHE A 252 6.48 -16.43 -18.61
CA PHE A 252 5.40 -15.45 -18.48
C PHE A 252 5.63 -14.49 -17.32
N PHE A 253 5.94 -15.01 -16.12
CA PHE A 253 6.17 -14.16 -14.96
C PHE A 253 7.40 -13.28 -15.13
N LEU A 254 8.45 -13.79 -15.75
CA LEU A 254 9.66 -13.03 -16.06
C LEU A 254 9.37 -11.90 -17.05
N LEU A 255 8.62 -12.17 -18.12
CA LEU A 255 8.17 -11.16 -19.07
C LEU A 255 7.27 -10.12 -18.39
N LEU A 256 6.32 -10.55 -17.55
CA LEU A 256 5.42 -9.64 -16.85
C LEU A 256 6.19 -8.66 -15.98
N VAL A 257 7.14 -9.14 -15.16
CA VAL A 257 7.97 -8.29 -14.30
C VAL A 257 8.80 -7.32 -15.14
N SER A 258 9.47 -7.81 -16.17
CA SER A 258 10.32 -7.00 -17.04
C SER A 258 9.54 -5.92 -17.79
N LEU A 259 8.37 -6.26 -18.37
CA LEU A 259 7.56 -5.29 -19.10
C LEU A 259 6.89 -4.27 -18.16
N SER A 260 6.52 -4.67 -16.95
CA SER A 260 5.87 -3.78 -15.97
C SER A 260 6.77 -2.66 -15.47
N GLU A 261 8.08 -2.72 -15.73
CA GLU A 261 9.01 -1.61 -15.47
C GLU A 261 8.84 -0.45 -16.46
N HIS A 262 8.39 -0.74 -17.68
CA HIS A 262 8.34 0.22 -18.78
C HIS A 262 6.92 0.57 -19.22
N LEU A 263 5.96 -0.34 -18.99
CA LEU A 263 4.58 -0.21 -19.46
C LEU A 263 3.59 -0.32 -18.30
N PRO A 264 2.37 0.25 -18.45
CA PRO A 264 1.31 0.04 -17.48
C PRO A 264 1.03 -1.46 -17.29
N PHE A 265 0.77 -1.88 -16.06
CA PHE A 265 0.61 -3.30 -15.69
C PHE A 265 -0.38 -4.05 -16.59
N GLY A 266 -1.55 -3.47 -16.90
CA GLY A 266 -2.56 -4.10 -17.76
C GLY A 266 -2.06 -4.41 -19.17
N VAL A 267 -1.27 -3.51 -19.75
CA VAL A 267 -0.67 -3.69 -21.09
C VAL A 267 0.43 -4.78 -21.02
N SER A 268 1.30 -4.69 -20.01
CA SER A 268 2.36 -5.69 -19.79
C SER A 268 1.80 -7.08 -19.59
N TYR A 269 0.72 -7.18 -18.81
CA TYR A 269 0.02 -8.44 -18.59
C TYR A 269 -0.59 -9.00 -19.89
N ALA A 270 -1.30 -8.16 -20.65
CA ALA A 270 -1.92 -8.57 -21.91
C ALA A 270 -0.89 -9.10 -22.91
N ILE A 271 0.24 -8.42 -23.05
CA ILE A 271 1.33 -8.85 -23.96
C ILE A 271 1.91 -10.18 -23.48
N ALA A 272 2.30 -10.28 -22.22
CA ALA A 272 2.93 -11.48 -21.66
C ALA A 272 1.98 -12.70 -21.70
N ALA A 273 0.71 -12.51 -21.33
CA ALA A 273 -0.31 -13.56 -21.36
C ALA A 273 -0.60 -14.03 -22.77
N THR A 274 -0.77 -13.11 -23.72
CA THR A 274 -1.03 -13.46 -25.14
C THR A 274 0.15 -14.24 -25.72
N ALA A 275 1.38 -13.78 -25.51
CA ALA A 275 2.56 -14.47 -25.99
C ALA A 275 2.67 -15.90 -25.43
N CYS A 276 2.44 -16.06 -24.12
CA CYS A 276 2.51 -17.36 -23.45
C CYS A 276 1.38 -18.30 -23.92
N VAL A 277 0.15 -17.82 -24.00
CA VAL A 277 -1.01 -18.61 -24.46
C VAL A 277 -0.82 -19.06 -25.90
N LEU A 278 -0.38 -18.19 -26.81
CA LEU A 278 -0.12 -18.56 -28.21
C LEU A 278 0.99 -19.58 -28.30
N LEU A 279 2.09 -19.41 -27.58
CA LEU A 279 3.19 -20.37 -27.54
C LEU A 279 2.73 -21.74 -27.05
N LEU A 280 1.99 -21.80 -25.96
CA LEU A 280 1.48 -23.06 -25.40
C LEU A 280 0.42 -23.69 -26.28
N ALA A 281 -0.49 -22.93 -26.90
CA ALA A 281 -1.48 -23.43 -27.83
C ALA A 281 -0.83 -23.99 -29.08
N TYR A 282 0.16 -23.30 -29.64
CA TYR A 282 0.96 -23.77 -30.79
C TYR A 282 1.68 -25.08 -30.44
N TYR A 283 2.40 -25.11 -29.32
CA TYR A 283 3.12 -26.30 -28.88
C TYR A 283 2.18 -27.47 -28.61
N ALA A 284 1.06 -27.23 -27.94
CA ALA A 284 0.05 -28.24 -27.67
C ALA A 284 -0.57 -28.78 -28.94
N SER A 285 -0.81 -27.96 -29.95
CA SER A 285 -1.37 -28.43 -31.25
C SER A 285 -0.45 -29.39 -31.98
N HIS A 286 0.86 -29.17 -31.92
CA HIS A 286 1.87 -30.07 -32.49
C HIS A 286 2.00 -31.35 -31.65
N MET A 287 2.02 -31.25 -30.34
CA MET A 287 2.08 -32.39 -29.42
C MET A 287 0.87 -33.31 -29.57
N LEU A 288 -0.33 -32.74 -29.81
CA LEU A 288 -1.59 -33.49 -29.96
C LEU A 288 -1.87 -33.91 -31.40
N GLY A 289 -1.01 -33.55 -32.36
CA GLY A 289 -1.14 -33.86 -33.78
C GLY A 289 -2.38 -33.29 -34.47
N SER A 290 -3.07 -32.30 -33.85
CA SER A 290 -4.27 -31.68 -34.42
C SER A 290 -4.55 -30.33 -33.79
N LEU A 291 -4.77 -29.30 -34.62
CA LEU A 291 -5.21 -27.97 -34.20
C LEU A 291 -6.53 -28.04 -33.42
N ALA A 292 -7.47 -28.88 -33.83
CA ALA A 292 -8.75 -29.06 -33.17
C ALA A 292 -8.65 -29.57 -31.72
N ARG A 293 -7.52 -30.16 -31.34
CA ARG A 293 -7.24 -30.63 -29.96
C ARG A 293 -6.39 -29.63 -29.18
N GLY A 294 -5.51 -28.90 -29.85
CA GLY A 294 -4.67 -27.88 -29.22
C GLY A 294 -5.43 -26.60 -28.84
N VAL A 295 -6.39 -26.18 -29.67
CA VAL A 295 -7.21 -24.98 -29.43
C VAL A 295 -8.01 -25.05 -28.12
N PRO A 296 -8.72 -26.13 -27.78
CA PRO A 296 -9.42 -26.22 -26.49
C PRO A 296 -8.49 -26.13 -25.28
N LEU A 297 -7.29 -26.71 -25.35
CA LEU A 297 -6.31 -26.61 -24.27
C LEU A 297 -5.79 -25.17 -24.15
N GLY A 298 -5.48 -24.54 -25.30
CA GLY A 298 -5.07 -23.12 -25.32
C GLY A 298 -6.16 -22.19 -24.78
N ALA A 299 -7.43 -22.45 -25.10
CA ALA A 299 -8.57 -21.70 -24.55
C ALA A 299 -8.71 -21.89 -23.03
N GLY A 300 -8.50 -23.11 -22.52
CA GLY A 300 -8.47 -23.38 -21.09
C GLY A 300 -7.35 -22.62 -20.35
N ILE A 301 -6.15 -22.58 -20.94
CA ILE A 301 -5.03 -21.82 -20.42
C ILE A 301 -5.34 -20.30 -20.48
N ALA A 302 -5.91 -19.81 -21.57
CA ALA A 302 -6.32 -18.41 -21.69
C ALA A 302 -7.35 -18.02 -20.63
N LEU A 303 -8.31 -18.90 -20.32
CA LEU A 303 -9.27 -18.70 -19.23
C LEU A 303 -8.59 -18.60 -17.86
N LEU A 304 -7.59 -19.46 -17.59
CA LEU A 304 -6.81 -19.38 -16.34
C LEU A 304 -6.05 -18.06 -16.24
N TYR A 305 -5.43 -17.58 -17.33
CA TYR A 305 -4.77 -16.26 -17.33
C TYR A 305 -5.77 -15.12 -17.16
N GLY A 306 -6.95 -15.20 -17.77
CA GLY A 306 -8.02 -14.24 -17.55
C GLY A 306 -8.47 -14.20 -16.07
N LEU A 307 -8.63 -15.36 -15.45
CA LEU A 307 -8.95 -15.48 -14.02
C LEU A 307 -7.85 -14.88 -13.14
N LEU A 308 -6.58 -15.15 -13.45
CA LEU A 308 -5.44 -14.56 -12.75
C LEU A 308 -5.47 -13.03 -12.83
N TYR A 309 -5.74 -12.47 -14.01
CA TYR A 309 -5.86 -11.03 -14.19
C TYR A 309 -6.93 -10.41 -13.28
N VAL A 310 -8.12 -11.02 -13.27
CA VAL A 310 -9.22 -10.57 -12.40
C VAL A 310 -8.82 -10.64 -10.93
N LEU A 311 -8.19 -11.72 -10.49
CA LEU A 311 -7.73 -11.87 -9.10
C LEU A 311 -6.69 -10.82 -8.70
N LEU A 312 -5.82 -10.42 -9.63
CA LEU A 312 -4.82 -9.40 -9.38
C LEU A 312 -5.41 -7.99 -9.23
N GLN A 313 -6.54 -7.72 -9.92
CA GLN A 313 -7.25 -6.44 -9.82
C GLN A 313 -8.06 -6.29 -8.52
N LEU A 314 -8.40 -7.41 -7.87
CA LEU A 314 -9.19 -7.41 -6.64
C LEU A 314 -8.27 -7.27 -5.42
N GLU A 315 -8.34 -6.13 -4.72
CA GLU A 315 -7.49 -5.89 -3.54
C GLU A 315 -8.01 -6.57 -2.28
N GLN A 316 -9.28 -6.36 -1.93
CA GLN A 316 -9.83 -6.82 -0.66
C GLN A 316 -10.58 -8.16 -0.77
N THR A 317 -11.10 -8.49 -1.95
CA THR A 317 -11.92 -9.69 -2.18
C THR A 317 -11.18 -10.81 -2.91
N ALA A 318 -9.89 -10.62 -3.22
CA ALA A 318 -9.08 -11.59 -3.97
C ALA A 318 -9.06 -12.99 -3.34
N LEU A 319 -9.02 -13.08 -2.01
CA LEU A 319 -9.01 -14.35 -1.28
C LEU A 319 -10.34 -15.11 -1.44
N VAL A 320 -11.47 -14.41 -1.34
CA VAL A 320 -12.81 -15.02 -1.49
C VAL A 320 -13.01 -15.48 -2.92
N VAL A 321 -12.72 -14.63 -3.90
CA VAL A 321 -12.86 -14.96 -5.32
C VAL A 321 -11.90 -16.08 -5.71
N GLY A 322 -10.66 -16.07 -5.20
CA GLY A 322 -9.67 -17.13 -5.41
C GLY A 322 -10.12 -18.47 -4.85
N ALA A 323 -10.69 -18.50 -3.64
CA ALA A 323 -11.23 -19.71 -3.03
C ALA A 323 -12.42 -20.29 -3.82
N ILE A 324 -13.35 -19.44 -4.26
CA ILE A 324 -14.48 -19.85 -5.10
C ILE A 324 -13.97 -20.39 -6.46
N ALA A 325 -13.03 -19.70 -7.08
CA ALA A 325 -12.44 -20.10 -8.35
C ALA A 325 -11.75 -21.46 -8.23
N LEU A 326 -10.95 -21.68 -7.17
CA LEU A 326 -10.28 -22.95 -6.91
C LEU A 326 -11.31 -24.08 -6.70
N PHE A 327 -12.38 -23.82 -5.94
CA PHE A 327 -13.46 -24.76 -5.74
C PHE A 327 -14.15 -25.15 -7.06
N LEU A 328 -14.44 -24.17 -7.92
CA LEU A 328 -15.05 -24.40 -9.23
C LEU A 328 -14.14 -25.21 -10.16
N VAL A 329 -12.83 -24.91 -10.17
CA VAL A 329 -11.84 -25.68 -10.93
C VAL A 329 -11.78 -27.11 -10.42
N LEU A 330 -11.74 -27.33 -9.10
CA LEU A 330 -11.75 -28.66 -8.52
C LEU A 330 -13.02 -29.42 -8.87
N ALA A 331 -14.18 -28.79 -8.77
CA ALA A 331 -15.47 -29.38 -9.16
C ALA A 331 -15.47 -29.76 -10.65
N ALA A 332 -14.96 -28.88 -11.52
CA ALA A 332 -14.83 -29.16 -12.96
C ALA A 332 -13.92 -30.37 -13.22
N VAL A 333 -12.76 -30.45 -12.54
CA VAL A 333 -11.86 -31.61 -12.64
C VAL A 333 -12.56 -32.88 -12.20
N MET A 334 -13.27 -32.87 -11.06
CA MET A 334 -14.03 -34.04 -10.57
C MET A 334 -15.11 -34.48 -11.56
N VAL A 335 -15.86 -33.55 -12.13
CA VAL A 335 -16.91 -33.87 -13.12
C VAL A 335 -16.30 -34.44 -14.40
N LEU A 336 -15.20 -33.87 -14.89
CA LEU A 336 -14.51 -34.36 -16.07
C LEU A 336 -13.87 -35.74 -15.88
N THR A 337 -13.35 -36.01 -14.68
CA THR A 337 -12.65 -37.27 -14.35
C THR A 337 -13.58 -38.38 -13.89
N ARG A 338 -14.86 -38.10 -13.62
CA ARG A 338 -15.81 -39.10 -13.07
C ARG A 338 -15.92 -40.41 -13.90
N ASN A 339 -15.69 -40.34 -15.20
CA ASN A 339 -15.78 -41.49 -16.11
C ASN A 339 -14.40 -42.12 -16.41
N VAL A 340 -13.34 -41.67 -15.80
CA VAL A 340 -11.98 -42.20 -16.00
C VAL A 340 -11.79 -43.44 -15.14
N ASN A 341 -11.46 -44.57 -15.81
CA ASN A 341 -11.15 -45.81 -15.09
C ASN A 341 -9.71 -45.76 -14.54
N TRP A 342 -9.56 -45.34 -13.31
CA TRP A 342 -8.26 -45.17 -12.61
C TRP A 342 -7.53 -46.50 -12.42
N TYR A 343 -8.26 -47.61 -12.28
CA TYR A 343 -7.66 -48.94 -12.06
C TYR A 343 -7.04 -49.49 -13.34
N GLY A 344 -7.51 -49.11 -14.51
CA GLY A 344 -6.95 -49.53 -15.81
C GLY A 344 -5.67 -48.80 -16.20
N LEU A 345 -5.29 -47.76 -15.48
CA LEU A 345 -4.06 -46.98 -15.70
C LEU A 345 -2.85 -47.50 -14.90
N ALA A 346 -3.08 -48.34 -13.87
CA ALA A 346 -2.01 -48.98 -13.11
C ALA A 346 -1.33 -50.04 -14.03
N PRO A 347 0.00 -50.03 -14.17
CA PRO A 347 0.68 -51.11 -14.93
C PRO A 347 0.36 -52.44 -14.22
N ALA A 348 -0.13 -53.42 -15.00
CA ALA A 348 -0.32 -54.77 -14.53
C ALA A 348 0.97 -55.24 -13.82
N ARG A 349 0.93 -55.50 -12.52
CA ARG A 349 2.03 -56.14 -11.81
C ARG A 349 2.39 -57.41 -12.62
N ALA A 350 3.60 -57.43 -13.18
CA ALA A 350 4.16 -58.59 -13.77
C ALA A 350 3.99 -59.76 -12.79
N GLY A 351 3.13 -60.70 -13.16
CA GLY A 351 2.86 -61.86 -12.34
C GLY A 351 4.17 -62.58 -12.04
N ALA A 352 4.45 -62.75 -10.77
CA ALA A 352 5.47 -63.69 -10.30
C ALA A 352 5.05 -65.08 -10.80
N THR A 353 5.67 -65.59 -11.84
CA THR A 353 5.62 -67.00 -12.25
C THR A 353 6.31 -67.82 -11.13
N HIS A 354 5.51 -68.36 -10.26
CA HIS A 354 5.90 -69.45 -9.43
C HIS A 354 6.18 -70.68 -10.32
N GLY A 355 7.46 -70.83 -10.66
CA GLY A 355 7.95 -72.10 -11.20
C GLY A 355 7.90 -73.16 -10.10
N THR A 356 6.88 -74.01 -10.11
CA THR A 356 6.86 -75.29 -9.40
C THR A 356 7.78 -76.24 -10.14
N THR A 357 9.01 -76.41 -9.66
CA THR A 357 9.87 -77.52 -10.02
C THR A 357 9.44 -78.72 -9.14
N HIS A 358 8.79 -79.71 -9.76
CA HIS A 358 8.70 -81.03 -9.19
C HIS A 358 10.07 -81.70 -9.24
N PRO A 359 10.52 -82.34 -8.17
CA PRO A 359 11.62 -83.30 -8.23
C PRO A 359 11.00 -84.67 -8.55
N GLU A 360 11.36 -85.24 -9.67
CA GLU A 360 11.08 -86.62 -10.01
C GLU A 360 12.14 -87.49 -9.32
N ALA A 361 11.67 -88.52 -8.61
CA ALA A 361 12.46 -89.53 -7.92
C ALA A 361 12.82 -90.65 -8.91
N ALA A 362 14.10 -91.08 -8.93
CA ALA A 362 14.57 -92.41 -9.17
C ALA A 362 15.97 -92.57 -8.60
#